data_1c026031ce50cf13d178d9f204be304f
#
_entry.id   1c026031ce50cf13d178d9f204be304f
#
_cell.length_a   1.000
_cell.length_b   1.000
_cell.length_c   1.000
_cell.angle_alpha   90.00
_cell.angle_beta   90.00
_cell.angle_gamma   90.00
#
_symmetry.space_group_name_H-M   'P 1'
#
loop_
_entity.id
_entity.type
_entity.pdbx_description
1 polymer ?
#
loop_
_entity_poly.entity_id
_entity_poly.type
_entity_poly.pdbx_seq_one_letter_code
_entity_poly.pdbx_strand_id
1 'polypeptide(L)'
;MNWLNTIIRSIKSWKQNPILQATLLFLLAVLSYVLLFSSVQPEKLDVKQFSVADTTIRSPKTVEDPVETAEKKQKAVNSVEDIYTPNEEYVKKRVKMVEDIFTSAEDVVAAGLKNEEVEEGKKAEILNEPKKHLKNLRSRLSDTINKDISDETLLRLLGSSQSDLALAKDMTKTSVNDMMKVGIRANEVENAKKKVEEQIKYNSMPTANLRSASIDIGRYAIIQNVFFDSSATETAREKAEENVEPVRILQGQIIVEEGYLIDAEVYRQLKLVGLLKSEESFLPYVGLGAILILVFFGVYLVFRKVEI
;
A
#
# COMPACT_ATOMS: atom_id res chain seq x y z
N MET A 1 -24.64 -55.53 69.42
CA MET A 1 -24.48 -56.23 68.15
C MET A 1 -25.63 -55.97 67.17
N ASN A 2 -26.62 -55.17 67.50
CA ASN A 2 -27.79 -54.90 66.63
C ASN A 2 -27.69 -53.75 65.66
N TRP A 3 -26.80 -52.77 65.89
CA TRP A 3 -26.70 -51.61 65.03
C TRP A 3 -26.00 -51.90 63.69
N LEU A 4 -25.02 -52.78 63.68
CA LEU A 4 -24.32 -53.25 62.45
C LEU A 4 -25.30 -54.00 61.49
N ASN A 5 -26.17 -54.86 62.06
CA ASN A 5 -27.20 -55.55 61.28
C ASN A 5 -28.26 -54.58 60.70
N THR A 6 -28.55 -53.51 61.41
CA THR A 6 -29.49 -52.48 60.94
C THR A 6 -28.87 -51.69 59.80
N ILE A 7 -27.58 -51.32 59.92
CA ILE A 7 -26.85 -50.68 58.83
C ILE A 7 -26.70 -51.58 57.60
N ILE A 8 -26.37 -52.84 57.77
CA ILE A 8 -26.26 -53.83 56.68
C ILE A 8 -27.64 -54.04 56.02
N ARG A 9 -28.74 -54.09 56.74
CA ARG A 9 -30.09 -54.11 56.20
C ARG A 9 -30.46 -52.85 55.46
N SER A 10 -30.11 -51.70 55.97
CA SER A 10 -30.32 -50.41 55.30
C SER A 10 -29.50 -50.30 53.98
N ILE A 11 -28.24 -50.78 53.98
CA ILE A 11 -27.40 -50.83 52.77
C ILE A 11 -27.97 -51.83 51.75
N LYS A 12 -28.57 -52.94 52.18
CA LYS A 12 -29.18 -53.93 51.30
C LYS A 12 -30.50 -53.44 50.69
N SER A 13 -31.32 -52.65 51.45
CA SER A 13 -32.52 -51.98 50.93
C SER A 13 -32.18 -50.83 49.96
N TRP A 14 -31.01 -50.21 50.13
CA TRP A 14 -30.47 -49.18 49.25
C TRP A 14 -30.20 -49.69 47.82
N LYS A 15 -29.68 -50.93 47.69
CA LYS A 15 -29.45 -51.58 46.38
C LYS A 15 -30.72 -51.87 45.61
N GLN A 16 -31.87 -51.93 46.26
CA GLN A 16 -33.12 -52.32 45.60
C GLN A 16 -34.02 -51.14 45.21
N ASN A 17 -33.65 -49.91 45.53
CA ASN A 17 -34.48 -48.76 45.27
C ASN A 17 -33.82 -47.77 44.29
N PRO A 18 -34.15 -47.79 42.98
CA PRO A 18 -33.50 -46.94 41.96
C PRO A 18 -33.70 -45.47 42.22
N ILE A 19 -34.77 -45.07 42.89
CA ILE A 19 -35.02 -43.68 43.24
C ILE A 19 -34.01 -43.21 44.33
N LEU A 20 -33.71 -44.06 45.32
CA LEU A 20 -32.77 -43.76 46.40
C LEU A 20 -31.31 -43.66 45.88
N GLN A 21 -30.94 -44.51 44.90
CA GLN A 21 -29.64 -44.42 44.24
C GLN A 21 -29.50 -43.12 43.44
N ALA A 22 -30.53 -42.76 42.65
CA ALA A 22 -30.54 -41.50 41.89
C ALA A 22 -30.46 -40.26 42.80
N THR A 23 -31.17 -40.25 43.93
CA THR A 23 -31.11 -39.14 44.88
C THR A 23 -29.73 -39.01 45.53
N LEU A 24 -29.08 -40.11 45.89
CA LEU A 24 -27.73 -40.08 46.47
C LEU A 24 -26.70 -39.61 45.45
N LEU A 25 -26.75 -40.10 44.22
CA LEU A 25 -25.84 -39.66 43.14
C LEU A 25 -26.04 -38.17 42.82
N PHE A 26 -27.30 -37.72 42.85
CA PHE A 26 -27.61 -36.30 42.70
C PHE A 26 -27.02 -35.43 43.82
N LEU A 27 -27.19 -35.84 45.09
CA LEU A 27 -26.58 -35.15 46.23
C LEU A 27 -25.04 -35.10 46.12
N LEU A 28 -24.43 -36.23 45.68
CA LEU A 28 -22.99 -36.32 45.50
C LEU A 28 -22.51 -35.38 44.33
N ALA A 29 -23.32 -35.29 43.25
CA ALA A 29 -23.05 -34.38 42.14
C ALA A 29 -23.14 -32.92 42.60
N VAL A 30 -24.14 -32.55 43.37
CA VAL A 30 -24.29 -31.20 43.95
C VAL A 30 -23.14 -30.86 44.90
N LEU A 31 -22.75 -31.81 45.78
CA LEU A 31 -21.60 -31.64 46.64
C LEU A 31 -20.31 -31.43 45.87
N SER A 32 -20.07 -32.28 44.84
CA SER A 32 -18.91 -32.13 43.94
C SER A 32 -18.91 -30.81 43.21
N TYR A 33 -20.08 -30.34 42.75
CA TYR A 33 -20.22 -29.03 42.12
C TYR A 33 -19.83 -27.90 43.06
N VAL A 34 -20.31 -27.91 44.31
CA VAL A 34 -19.98 -26.91 45.31
C VAL A 34 -18.51 -26.90 45.66
N LEU A 35 -17.89 -28.08 45.82
CA LEU A 35 -16.45 -28.18 46.11
C LEU A 35 -15.55 -27.72 44.96
N LEU A 36 -15.94 -28.01 43.72
CA LEU A 36 -15.19 -27.61 42.56
C LEU A 36 -15.48 -26.19 42.06
N PHE A 37 -16.57 -25.59 42.55
CA PHE A 37 -17.02 -24.25 42.13
C PHE A 37 -15.92 -23.20 42.30
N SER A 38 -15.22 -23.19 43.43
CA SER A 38 -14.13 -22.23 43.69
C SER A 38 -12.88 -22.48 42.88
N SER A 39 -12.65 -23.76 42.44
CA SER A 39 -11.47 -24.11 41.63
C SER A 39 -11.63 -23.77 40.17
N VAL A 40 -12.86 -23.50 39.73
CA VAL A 40 -13.16 -23.12 38.31
C VAL A 40 -13.17 -21.60 38.12
N GLN A 41 -13.09 -20.83 39.21
CA GLN A 41 -12.95 -19.37 39.09
C GLN A 41 -11.57 -19.02 38.52
N PRO A 42 -11.49 -18.35 37.36
CA PRO A 42 -10.22 -17.81 36.90
C PRO A 42 -9.71 -16.77 37.91
N GLU A 43 -8.43 -16.81 38.22
CA GLU A 43 -7.76 -15.75 39.01
C GLU A 43 -7.91 -14.41 38.28
N LYS A 44 -8.75 -13.55 38.78
CA LYS A 44 -9.00 -12.21 38.25
C LYS A 44 -8.37 -11.19 39.18
N LEU A 45 -7.61 -10.28 38.60
CA LEU A 45 -6.96 -9.21 39.32
C LEU A 45 -7.92 -8.05 39.57
N ASP A 46 -7.98 -7.57 40.81
CA ASP A 46 -8.68 -6.34 41.20
C ASP A 46 -7.72 -5.15 41.13
N VAL A 47 -7.27 -4.82 39.92
CA VAL A 47 -6.37 -3.70 39.70
C VAL A 47 -7.12 -2.51 39.10
N LYS A 48 -6.73 -1.31 39.51
CA LYS A 48 -7.29 -0.05 39.03
C LYS A 48 -6.31 0.62 38.08
N GLN A 49 -6.84 1.28 37.07
CA GLN A 49 -6.03 2.14 36.21
C GLN A 49 -5.35 3.24 37.06
N PHE A 50 -4.10 3.53 36.76
CA PHE A 50 -3.24 4.47 37.52
C PHE A 50 -2.89 4.03 38.95
N SER A 51 -3.02 2.76 39.29
CA SER A 51 -2.43 2.17 40.50
C SER A 51 -1.06 1.55 40.21
N VAL A 52 -0.31 1.28 41.25
CA VAL A 52 0.97 0.55 41.16
C VAL A 52 0.70 -0.95 41.19
N ALA A 53 1.42 -1.72 40.43
CA ALA A 53 1.31 -3.18 40.42
C ALA A 53 1.94 -3.76 41.68
N ASP A 54 1.18 -4.52 42.46
CA ASP A 54 1.64 -5.19 43.70
C ASP A 54 2.51 -6.41 43.39
N THR A 55 2.43 -6.97 42.18
CA THR A 55 3.18 -8.14 41.73
C THR A 55 3.43 -8.04 40.23
N THR A 56 4.45 -8.76 39.75
CA THR A 56 4.72 -8.88 38.30
C THR A 56 3.63 -9.70 37.63
N ILE A 57 2.91 -9.10 36.69
CA ILE A 57 1.77 -9.70 35.97
C ILE A 57 2.23 -10.15 34.60
N ARG A 58 1.96 -11.43 34.29
CA ARG A 58 2.28 -12.05 32.98
C ARG A 58 1.01 -12.46 32.24
N SER A 59 1.08 -12.49 30.92
CA SER A 59 -0.02 -12.97 30.10
C SER A 59 -0.26 -14.47 30.29
N PRO A 60 -1.51 -14.90 30.61
CA PRO A 60 -1.84 -16.32 30.73
C PRO A 60 -2.00 -17.01 29.36
N LYS A 61 -2.15 -16.28 28.29
CA LYS A 61 -2.42 -16.78 26.94
C LYS A 61 -1.81 -15.87 25.87
N THR A 62 -1.61 -16.42 24.68
CA THR A 62 -1.29 -15.59 23.50
C THR A 62 -2.58 -14.99 22.93
N VAL A 63 -2.57 -13.66 22.73
CA VAL A 63 -3.72 -12.89 22.22
C VAL A 63 -3.21 -11.84 21.24
N GLU A 64 -3.94 -11.59 20.16
CA GLU A 64 -3.67 -10.49 19.25
C GLU A 64 -4.09 -9.15 19.87
N ASP A 65 -3.24 -8.14 19.69
CA ASP A 65 -3.53 -6.76 20.10
C ASP A 65 -4.04 -5.95 18.89
N PRO A 66 -5.35 -5.78 18.76
CA PRO A 66 -5.92 -5.09 17.59
C PRO A 66 -5.59 -3.60 17.56
N VAL A 67 -5.41 -2.97 18.72
CA VAL A 67 -5.11 -1.53 18.79
C VAL A 67 -3.68 -1.28 18.36
N GLU A 68 -2.72 -1.99 18.93
CA GLU A 68 -1.32 -1.86 18.56
C GLU A 68 -1.07 -2.31 17.11
N THR A 69 -1.79 -3.33 16.63
CA THR A 69 -1.78 -3.75 15.22
C THR A 69 -2.27 -2.62 14.31
N ALA A 70 -3.40 -1.99 14.66
CA ALA A 70 -3.94 -0.87 13.88
C ALA A 70 -2.99 0.33 13.86
N GLU A 71 -2.35 0.65 15.00
CA GLU A 71 -1.33 1.71 15.06
C GLU A 71 -0.12 1.42 14.18
N LYS A 72 0.39 0.17 14.19
CA LYS A 72 1.49 -0.24 13.31
C LYS A 72 1.11 -0.16 11.84
N LYS A 73 -0.10 -0.59 11.48
CA LYS A 73 -0.64 -0.46 10.13
C LYS A 73 -0.69 1.01 9.69
N GLN A 74 -1.24 1.88 10.53
CA GLN A 74 -1.31 3.30 10.24
C GLN A 74 0.07 3.95 10.09
N LYS A 75 1.04 3.56 10.93
CA LYS A 75 2.44 4.00 10.80
C LYS A 75 3.06 3.52 9.49
N ALA A 76 2.80 2.27 9.09
CA ALA A 76 3.29 1.73 7.82
C ALA A 76 2.70 2.49 6.62
N VAL A 77 1.40 2.77 6.61
CA VAL A 77 0.73 3.57 5.57
C VAL A 77 1.32 4.99 5.51
N ASN A 78 1.49 5.64 6.66
CA ASN A 78 2.02 7.01 6.73
C ASN A 78 3.50 7.11 6.34
N SER A 79 4.25 6.01 6.37
CA SER A 79 5.65 5.97 5.93
C SER A 79 5.82 5.85 4.42
N VAL A 80 4.75 5.56 3.68
CA VAL A 80 4.79 5.47 2.23
C VAL A 80 4.84 6.87 1.63
N GLU A 81 5.92 7.16 0.92
CA GLU A 81 6.06 8.40 0.17
C GLU A 81 5.16 8.42 -1.07
N ASP A 82 4.74 9.62 -1.45
CA ASP A 82 3.96 9.81 -2.67
C ASP A 82 4.76 9.38 -3.90
N ILE A 83 4.14 8.57 -4.75
CA ILE A 83 4.75 8.03 -5.97
C ILE A 83 4.48 8.97 -7.13
N TYR A 84 5.53 9.26 -7.90
CA TYR A 84 5.46 10.10 -9.08
C TYR A 84 5.95 9.29 -10.28
N THR A 85 5.13 9.21 -11.33
CA THR A 85 5.44 8.43 -12.53
C THR A 85 5.54 9.31 -13.78
N PRO A 86 6.47 8.98 -14.72
CA PRO A 86 6.52 9.64 -16.02
C PRO A 86 5.30 9.28 -16.86
N ASN A 87 4.65 10.29 -17.46
CA ASN A 87 3.57 10.08 -18.39
C ASN A 87 4.11 9.95 -19.82
N GLU A 88 4.10 8.72 -20.35
CA GLU A 88 4.61 8.42 -21.69
C GLU A 88 3.83 9.12 -22.82
N GLU A 89 2.57 9.46 -22.61
CA GLU A 89 1.77 10.16 -23.61
C GLU A 89 2.33 11.56 -23.86
N TYR A 90 2.77 12.24 -22.79
CA TYR A 90 3.45 13.54 -22.93
C TYR A 90 4.75 13.39 -23.72
N VAL A 91 5.55 12.36 -23.47
CA VAL A 91 6.77 12.10 -24.25
C VAL A 91 6.45 11.94 -25.71
N LYS A 92 5.50 11.06 -26.05
CA LYS A 92 5.08 10.80 -27.44
C LYS A 92 4.57 12.06 -28.13
N LYS A 93 3.73 12.87 -27.46
CA LYS A 93 3.20 14.13 -28.00
C LYS A 93 4.31 15.14 -28.28
N ARG A 94 5.30 15.27 -27.40
CA ARG A 94 6.38 16.24 -27.58
C ARG A 94 7.38 15.80 -28.64
N VAL A 95 7.71 14.53 -28.71
CA VAL A 95 8.55 13.97 -29.81
C VAL A 95 7.86 14.11 -31.16
N LYS A 96 6.55 13.82 -31.23
CA LYS A 96 5.76 14.03 -32.45
C LYS A 96 5.72 15.50 -32.85
N MET A 97 5.55 16.41 -31.92
CA MET A 97 5.56 17.83 -32.20
C MET A 97 6.89 18.28 -32.84
N VAL A 98 8.05 17.79 -32.33
CA VAL A 98 9.36 18.04 -32.98
C VAL A 98 9.35 17.52 -34.41
N GLU A 99 8.87 16.29 -34.60
CA GLU A 99 8.77 15.68 -35.93
C GLU A 99 7.88 16.51 -36.88
N ASP A 100 6.70 16.94 -36.42
CA ASP A 100 5.75 17.73 -37.21
C ASP A 100 6.35 19.07 -37.65
N ILE A 101 7.15 19.75 -36.80
CA ILE A 101 7.81 21.02 -37.14
C ILE A 101 8.84 20.79 -38.26
N PHE A 102 9.72 19.81 -38.09
CA PHE A 102 10.76 19.55 -39.09
C PHE A 102 10.18 18.99 -40.41
N THR A 103 9.23 18.07 -40.35
CA THR A 103 8.58 17.51 -41.55
C THR A 103 7.80 18.58 -42.30
N SER A 104 7.11 19.52 -41.60
CA SER A 104 6.46 20.66 -42.24
C SER A 104 7.47 21.58 -42.96
N ALA A 105 8.64 21.77 -42.34
CA ALA A 105 9.73 22.54 -42.97
C ALA A 105 10.30 21.81 -44.19
N GLU A 106 10.54 20.51 -44.10
CA GLU A 106 11.00 19.65 -45.22
C GLU A 106 10.03 19.75 -46.41
N ASP A 107 8.72 19.66 -46.17
CA ASP A 107 7.70 19.73 -47.21
C ASP A 107 7.66 21.10 -47.90
N VAL A 108 7.82 22.19 -47.11
CA VAL A 108 7.85 23.54 -47.68
C VAL A 108 9.08 23.76 -48.54
N VAL A 109 10.26 23.26 -48.08
CA VAL A 109 11.52 23.32 -48.84
C VAL A 109 11.40 22.49 -50.12
N ALA A 110 10.88 21.25 -50.04
CA ALA A 110 10.70 20.40 -51.21
C ALA A 110 9.70 21.00 -52.22
N ALA A 111 8.62 21.64 -51.77
CA ALA A 111 7.67 22.33 -52.66
C ALA A 111 8.31 23.56 -53.36
N GLY A 112 9.14 24.32 -52.66
CA GLY A 112 9.91 25.43 -53.23
C GLY A 112 10.83 24.98 -54.35
N LEU A 113 11.56 23.88 -54.14
CA LEU A 113 12.50 23.30 -55.12
C LEU A 113 11.79 22.77 -56.37
N LYS A 114 10.56 22.29 -56.31
CA LYS A 114 9.78 21.81 -57.47
C LYS A 114 9.21 22.94 -58.31
N ASN A 115 9.00 24.10 -57.76
CA ASN A 115 8.42 25.24 -58.47
C ASN A 115 9.44 26.14 -59.17
N GLU A 116 10.74 25.95 -58.90
CA GLU A 116 11.83 26.60 -59.57
C GLU A 116 12.57 25.53 -60.39
N GLU A 117 12.65 25.66 -61.72
CA GLU A 117 13.54 24.85 -62.57
C GLU A 117 15.00 25.16 -62.18
N VAL A 118 15.49 24.49 -61.11
CA VAL A 118 16.85 24.68 -60.61
C VAL A 118 17.72 23.61 -61.21
N GLU A 119 18.69 24.02 -62.04
CA GLU A 119 19.80 23.18 -62.51
C GLU A 119 20.52 22.51 -61.31
N GLU A 120 20.79 21.21 -61.44
CA GLU A 120 21.63 20.44 -60.49
C GLU A 120 22.93 21.16 -60.23
N GLY A 121 23.12 21.68 -59.01
CA GLY A 121 24.39 22.28 -58.55
C GLY A 121 24.31 23.65 -57.87
N LYS A 122 23.20 24.39 -57.97
CA LYS A 122 23.01 25.60 -57.18
C LYS A 122 22.38 25.27 -55.84
N LYS A 123 23.09 25.58 -54.72
CA LYS A 123 22.49 25.63 -53.37
C LYS A 123 21.22 26.44 -53.51
N ALA A 124 20.09 25.80 -53.17
CA ALA A 124 18.78 26.39 -53.28
C ALA A 124 18.78 27.78 -52.57
N GLU A 125 18.80 28.83 -53.33
CA GLU A 125 18.35 30.16 -52.88
C GLU A 125 16.82 30.13 -52.77
N ILE A 126 16.31 29.36 -51.77
CA ILE A 126 14.90 29.27 -51.41
C ILE A 126 14.41 30.61 -50.87
N LEU A 127 15.22 31.64 -50.94
CA LEU A 127 14.99 32.90 -50.27
C LEU A 127 14.56 34.05 -51.19
N ASN A 128 14.11 33.80 -52.40
CA ASN A 128 13.48 34.91 -53.17
C ASN A 128 12.20 35.45 -52.56
N GLU A 129 11.47 34.65 -51.71
CA GLU A 129 10.28 35.05 -51.01
C GLU A 129 10.17 34.43 -49.58
N PRO A 130 11.08 34.75 -48.64
CA PRO A 130 11.13 34.11 -47.34
C PRO A 130 9.81 34.26 -46.54
N LYS A 131 9.14 35.41 -46.69
CA LYS A 131 7.85 35.68 -46.06
C LYS A 131 6.74 34.77 -46.54
N LYS A 132 6.71 34.38 -47.82
CA LYS A 132 5.74 33.46 -48.40
C LYS A 132 5.93 32.04 -47.90
N HIS A 133 7.17 31.57 -47.90
CA HIS A 133 7.52 30.23 -47.38
C HIS A 133 7.25 30.12 -45.87
N LEU A 134 7.57 31.19 -45.10
CA LEU A 134 7.25 31.25 -43.66
C LEU A 134 5.73 31.19 -43.42
N LYS A 135 4.92 31.94 -44.19
CA LYS A 135 3.46 31.86 -44.10
C LYS A 135 2.92 30.47 -44.42
N ASN A 136 3.48 29.81 -45.43
CA ASN A 136 3.12 28.43 -45.78
C ASN A 136 3.50 27.45 -44.67
N LEU A 137 4.71 27.56 -44.10
CA LEU A 137 5.12 26.74 -42.96
C LEU A 137 4.19 26.93 -41.76
N ARG A 138 3.87 28.17 -41.41
CA ARG A 138 2.97 28.47 -40.29
C ARG A 138 1.55 27.93 -40.48
N SER A 139 1.04 27.89 -41.73
CA SER A 139 -0.27 27.32 -42.01
C SER A 139 -0.34 25.77 -41.83
N ARG A 140 0.79 25.09 -41.76
CA ARG A 140 0.90 23.64 -41.52
C ARG A 140 1.12 23.29 -40.05
N LEU A 141 1.54 24.26 -39.25
CA LEU A 141 1.81 24.09 -37.83
C LEU A 141 0.57 24.36 -36.99
N SER A 142 0.46 23.72 -35.83
CA SER A 142 -0.63 23.99 -34.88
C SER A 142 -0.55 25.41 -34.30
N ASP A 143 -1.67 25.94 -33.83
CA ASP A 143 -1.74 27.28 -33.22
C ASP A 143 -0.79 27.44 -32.02
N THR A 144 -0.61 26.38 -31.23
CA THR A 144 0.31 26.37 -30.08
C THR A 144 1.76 26.56 -30.53
N ILE A 145 2.18 25.80 -31.55
CA ILE A 145 3.54 25.92 -32.11
C ILE A 145 3.73 27.30 -32.72
N ASN A 146 2.73 27.76 -33.44
CA ASN A 146 2.75 29.07 -34.10
C ASN A 146 2.90 30.25 -33.15
N LYS A 147 2.38 30.13 -31.91
CA LYS A 147 2.49 31.17 -30.89
C LYS A 147 3.84 31.19 -30.21
N ASP A 148 4.43 30.03 -29.99
CA ASP A 148 5.59 29.88 -29.10
C ASP A 148 6.92 29.77 -29.85
N ILE A 149 6.94 29.35 -31.12
CA ILE A 149 8.17 29.28 -31.94
C ILE A 149 8.32 30.55 -32.75
N SER A 150 9.52 31.18 -32.64
CA SER A 150 9.82 32.44 -33.31
C SER A 150 9.91 32.31 -34.84
N ASP A 151 9.61 33.38 -35.57
CA ASP A 151 9.82 33.45 -37.03
C ASP A 151 11.28 33.20 -37.40
N GLU A 152 12.22 33.69 -36.59
CA GLU A 152 13.64 33.49 -36.80
C GLU A 152 14.03 31.99 -36.76
N THR A 153 13.50 31.23 -35.79
CA THR A 153 13.73 29.76 -35.71
C THR A 153 13.18 29.05 -36.93
N LEU A 154 11.97 29.40 -37.38
CA LEU A 154 11.34 28.81 -38.57
C LEU A 154 12.10 29.20 -39.88
N LEU A 155 12.58 30.43 -39.99
CA LEU A 155 13.37 30.88 -41.13
C LEU A 155 14.72 30.13 -41.22
N ARG A 156 15.36 29.88 -40.06
CA ARG A 156 16.60 29.07 -40.02
C ARG A 156 16.38 27.63 -40.54
N LEU A 157 15.22 27.03 -40.26
CA LEU A 157 14.86 25.73 -40.87
C LEU A 157 14.70 25.84 -42.40
N LEU A 158 13.94 26.84 -42.85
CA LEU A 158 13.68 27.05 -44.28
C LEU A 158 14.94 27.36 -45.10
N GLY A 159 16.00 27.88 -44.45
CA GLY A 159 17.32 28.11 -45.07
C GLY A 159 18.23 26.86 -45.15
N SER A 160 17.73 25.67 -44.84
CA SER A 160 18.47 24.43 -44.80
C SER A 160 18.08 23.48 -45.94
N SER A 161 18.97 22.57 -46.35
CA SER A 161 18.61 21.53 -47.32
C SER A 161 17.67 20.50 -46.73
N GLN A 162 16.91 19.79 -47.58
CA GLN A 162 16.01 18.73 -47.15
C GLN A 162 16.74 17.61 -46.39
N SER A 163 17.93 17.23 -46.86
CA SER A 163 18.77 16.21 -46.20
C SER A 163 19.27 16.65 -44.83
N ASP A 164 19.64 17.94 -44.69
CA ASP A 164 20.10 18.49 -43.42
C ASP A 164 18.95 18.58 -42.41
N LEU A 165 17.75 18.95 -42.87
CA LEU A 165 16.53 18.96 -42.04
C LEU A 165 16.19 17.57 -41.53
N ALA A 166 16.24 16.54 -42.38
CA ALA A 166 15.99 15.16 -41.96
C ALA A 166 16.98 14.69 -40.89
N LEU A 167 18.27 14.98 -41.04
CA LEU A 167 19.28 14.67 -40.04
C LEU A 167 19.04 15.41 -38.71
N ALA A 168 18.76 16.72 -38.78
CA ALA A 168 18.50 17.53 -37.60
C ALA A 168 17.22 17.11 -36.89
N LYS A 169 16.18 16.71 -37.63
CA LYS A 169 14.95 16.11 -37.10
C LYS A 169 15.26 14.91 -36.22
N ASP A 170 16.00 13.94 -36.76
CA ASP A 170 16.28 12.69 -36.04
C ASP A 170 17.15 12.93 -34.80
N MET A 171 18.15 13.80 -34.89
CA MET A 171 19.00 14.18 -33.77
C MET A 171 18.20 14.90 -32.68
N THR A 172 17.34 15.86 -33.06
CA THR A 172 16.52 16.61 -32.11
C THR A 172 15.48 15.74 -31.42
N LYS A 173 14.81 14.88 -32.23
CA LYS A 173 13.85 13.88 -31.70
C LYS A 173 14.50 12.97 -30.67
N THR A 174 15.67 12.42 -30.98
CA THR A 174 16.42 11.54 -30.11
C THR A 174 16.77 12.25 -28.79
N SER A 175 17.35 13.44 -28.86
CA SER A 175 17.73 14.21 -27.68
C SER A 175 16.52 14.55 -26.79
N VAL A 176 15.40 14.94 -27.37
CA VAL A 176 14.16 15.23 -26.62
C VAL A 176 13.57 13.96 -26.00
N ASN A 177 13.51 12.86 -26.78
CA ASN A 177 12.99 11.59 -26.29
C ASN A 177 13.81 11.05 -25.12
N ASP A 178 15.13 11.05 -25.24
CA ASP A 178 16.02 10.54 -24.19
C ASP A 178 15.93 11.39 -22.91
N MET A 179 15.85 12.71 -23.06
CA MET A 179 15.68 13.61 -21.92
C MET A 179 14.34 13.40 -21.22
N MET A 180 13.24 13.27 -21.97
CA MET A 180 11.91 13.15 -21.39
C MET A 180 11.62 11.74 -20.84
N LYS A 181 12.27 10.69 -21.35
CA LYS A 181 12.13 9.33 -20.82
C LYS A 181 12.63 9.18 -19.38
N VAL A 182 13.64 9.94 -18.99
CA VAL A 182 14.15 9.95 -17.61
C VAL A 182 13.09 10.44 -16.61
N GLY A 183 12.12 11.23 -17.09
CA GLY A 183 11.12 11.89 -16.27
C GLY A 183 11.61 13.25 -15.77
N ILE A 184 10.76 14.25 -15.93
CA ILE A 184 11.07 15.65 -15.60
C ILE A 184 9.99 16.18 -14.65
N ARG A 185 10.39 16.54 -13.42
CA ARG A 185 9.52 17.21 -12.45
C ARG A 185 9.44 18.71 -12.75
N ALA A 186 8.43 19.39 -12.18
CA ALA A 186 8.20 20.82 -12.41
C ALA A 186 9.44 21.68 -12.12
N ASN A 187 10.13 21.42 -11.02
CA ASN A 187 11.34 22.15 -10.60
C ASN A 187 12.61 21.79 -11.42
N GLU A 188 12.55 20.76 -12.26
CA GLU A 188 13.69 20.26 -13.06
C GLU A 188 13.62 20.73 -14.52
N VAL A 189 12.50 21.31 -14.96
CA VAL A 189 12.27 21.68 -16.36
C VAL A 189 13.38 22.57 -16.93
N GLU A 190 13.80 23.59 -16.23
CA GLU A 190 14.85 24.51 -16.74
C GLU A 190 16.22 23.81 -16.80
N ASN A 191 16.52 22.91 -15.88
CA ASN A 191 17.74 22.10 -15.95
C ASN A 191 17.70 21.11 -17.12
N ALA A 192 16.55 20.47 -17.34
CA ALA A 192 16.35 19.57 -18.48
C ALA A 192 16.47 20.29 -19.83
N LYS A 193 15.95 21.53 -19.94
CA LYS A 193 16.15 22.39 -21.13
C LYS A 193 17.63 22.71 -21.39
N LYS A 194 18.42 22.97 -20.36
CA LYS A 194 19.86 23.16 -20.51
C LYS A 194 20.57 21.89 -20.97
N LYS A 195 20.22 20.75 -20.41
CA LYS A 195 20.80 19.46 -20.78
C LYS A 195 20.50 19.07 -22.24
N VAL A 196 19.25 19.24 -22.69
CA VAL A 196 18.90 18.97 -24.11
C VAL A 196 19.62 19.94 -25.05
N GLU A 197 19.78 21.20 -24.67
CA GLU A 197 20.59 22.16 -25.41
C GLU A 197 22.04 21.71 -25.54
N GLU A 198 22.67 21.27 -24.45
CA GLU A 198 24.04 20.73 -24.47
C GLU A 198 24.14 19.50 -25.36
N GLN A 199 23.20 18.54 -25.24
CA GLN A 199 23.19 17.36 -26.13
C GLN A 199 23.12 17.76 -27.58
N ILE A 200 22.25 18.69 -27.98
CA ILE A 200 22.14 19.16 -29.37
C ILE A 200 23.38 19.93 -29.80
N LYS A 201 24.01 20.70 -28.92
CA LYS A 201 25.28 21.40 -29.23
C LYS A 201 26.43 20.47 -29.57
N TYR A 202 26.52 19.31 -28.89
CA TYR A 202 27.55 18.32 -29.10
C TYR A 202 27.25 17.41 -30.29
N ASN A 203 26.03 17.39 -30.82
CA ASN A 203 25.68 16.65 -32.01
C ASN A 203 26.30 17.31 -33.25
N SER A 204 26.73 16.47 -34.23
CA SER A 204 27.31 16.92 -35.48
C SER A 204 26.25 17.51 -36.42
N MET A 205 25.64 18.63 -36.06
CA MET A 205 24.66 19.33 -36.90
C MET A 205 25.33 19.95 -38.13
N PRO A 206 24.69 19.86 -39.32
CA PRO A 206 25.29 20.30 -40.60
C PRO A 206 25.65 21.78 -40.62
N THR A 207 24.80 22.65 -40.05
CA THR A 207 25.02 24.11 -40.05
C THR A 207 24.77 24.72 -38.66
N ALA A 208 25.38 25.85 -38.39
CA ALA A 208 25.17 26.60 -37.13
C ALA A 208 23.73 27.10 -37.00
N ASN A 209 23.12 27.55 -38.11
CA ASN A 209 21.71 27.98 -38.13
C ASN A 209 20.76 26.87 -37.76
N LEU A 210 20.94 25.69 -38.32
CA LEU A 210 20.13 24.51 -38.07
C LEU A 210 20.32 24.03 -36.62
N ARG A 211 21.57 24.07 -36.13
CA ARG A 211 21.85 23.79 -34.71
C ARG A 211 21.07 24.72 -33.75
N SER A 212 21.11 26.05 -34.04
CA SER A 212 20.35 27.01 -33.20
C SER A 212 18.84 26.75 -33.26
N ALA A 213 18.27 26.47 -34.44
CA ALA A 213 16.85 26.16 -34.56
C ALA A 213 16.50 24.86 -33.81
N SER A 214 17.35 23.82 -33.91
CA SER A 214 17.16 22.56 -33.17
C SER A 214 17.21 22.74 -31.66
N ILE A 215 18.07 23.62 -31.16
CA ILE A 215 18.15 23.97 -29.75
C ILE A 215 16.85 24.65 -29.30
N ASP A 216 16.38 25.66 -30.06
CA ASP A 216 15.14 26.37 -29.73
C ASP A 216 13.94 25.40 -29.68
N ILE A 217 13.81 24.54 -30.71
CA ILE A 217 12.75 23.53 -30.79
C ILE A 217 12.89 22.47 -29.67
N GLY A 218 14.11 21.98 -29.43
CA GLY A 218 14.39 21.03 -28.36
C GLY A 218 14.02 21.57 -26.98
N ARG A 219 14.43 22.79 -26.68
CA ARG A 219 14.08 23.48 -25.42
C ARG A 219 12.57 23.68 -25.27
N TYR A 220 11.89 24.05 -26.36
CA TYR A 220 10.43 24.18 -26.39
C TYR A 220 9.72 22.84 -26.15
N ALA A 221 10.29 21.73 -26.67
CA ALA A 221 9.73 20.41 -26.48
C ALA A 221 9.80 19.91 -25.02
N ILE A 222 10.77 20.37 -24.25
CA ILE A 222 10.98 19.96 -22.87
C ILE A 222 9.95 20.61 -21.94
N ILE A 223 9.14 19.77 -21.31
CA ILE A 223 8.14 20.15 -20.30
C ILE A 223 8.16 19.16 -19.13
N GLN A 224 7.47 19.48 -18.06
CA GLN A 224 7.15 18.51 -17.02
C GLN A 224 6.36 17.35 -17.60
N ASN A 225 6.77 16.12 -17.27
CA ASN A 225 6.04 14.90 -17.61
C ASN A 225 5.95 13.89 -16.47
N VAL A 226 6.45 14.22 -15.30
CA VAL A 226 6.31 13.41 -14.07
C VAL A 226 5.19 14.01 -13.23
N PHE A 227 4.20 13.21 -12.92
CA PHE A 227 3.02 13.62 -12.15
C PHE A 227 2.80 12.67 -10.98
N PHE A 228 2.11 13.15 -9.95
CA PHE A 228 1.66 12.33 -8.85
C PHE A 228 0.76 11.19 -9.36
N ASP A 229 1.11 9.97 -8.98
CA ASP A 229 0.34 8.77 -9.29
C ASP A 229 -0.42 8.31 -8.06
N SER A 230 -1.67 8.73 -7.96
CA SER A 230 -2.54 8.39 -6.83
C SER A 230 -2.79 6.88 -6.74
N SER A 231 -2.94 6.20 -7.88
CA SER A 231 -3.21 4.76 -7.93
C SER A 231 -2.00 3.95 -7.45
N ALA A 232 -0.80 4.29 -7.93
CA ALA A 232 0.42 3.64 -7.49
C ALA A 232 0.71 3.92 -6.01
N THR A 233 0.46 5.15 -5.54
CA THR A 233 0.62 5.54 -4.13
C THR A 233 -0.34 4.75 -3.24
N GLU A 234 -1.63 4.66 -3.61
CA GLU A 234 -2.62 3.91 -2.84
C GLU A 234 -2.29 2.43 -2.81
N THR A 235 -1.94 1.83 -3.95
CA THR A 235 -1.50 0.43 -4.01
C THR A 235 -0.27 0.17 -3.11
N ALA A 236 0.67 1.12 -3.05
CA ALA A 236 1.81 1.01 -2.15
C ALA A 236 1.42 1.10 -0.67
N ARG A 237 0.45 1.95 -0.34
CA ARG A 237 -0.11 2.08 1.02
C ARG A 237 -0.86 0.83 1.43
N GLU A 238 -1.71 0.28 0.57
CA GLU A 238 -2.42 -0.99 0.80
C GLU A 238 -1.43 -2.13 1.06
N LYS A 239 -0.40 -2.27 0.22
CA LYS A 239 0.65 -3.27 0.44
C LYS A 239 1.42 -3.05 1.74
N ALA A 240 1.70 -1.81 2.10
CA ALA A 240 2.36 -1.50 3.37
C ALA A 240 1.50 -1.90 4.57
N GLU A 241 0.18 -1.71 4.49
CA GLU A 241 -0.78 -2.15 5.51
C GLU A 241 -0.89 -3.68 5.60
N GLU A 242 -1.01 -4.37 4.46
CA GLU A 242 -1.13 -5.83 4.39
C GLU A 242 0.12 -6.55 4.92
N ASN A 243 1.31 -5.98 4.73
CA ASN A 243 2.57 -6.55 5.18
C ASN A 243 2.82 -6.41 6.68
N VAL A 244 1.96 -5.70 7.42
CA VAL A 244 2.09 -5.59 8.87
C VAL A 244 1.57 -6.84 9.55
N GLU A 245 2.48 -7.57 10.18
CA GLU A 245 2.10 -8.71 11.02
C GLU A 245 1.32 -8.26 12.26
N PRO A 246 0.26 -8.99 12.64
CA PRO A 246 -0.49 -8.70 13.86
C PRO A 246 0.39 -8.71 15.10
N VAL A 247 0.29 -7.68 15.90
CA VAL A 247 0.97 -7.61 17.19
C VAL A 247 0.29 -8.57 18.15
N ARG A 248 1.10 -9.36 18.85
CA ARG A 248 0.60 -10.37 19.80
C ARG A 248 1.25 -10.21 21.15
N ILE A 249 0.44 -10.26 22.17
CA ILE A 249 0.91 -10.47 23.55
C ILE A 249 1.08 -11.97 23.72
N LEU A 250 2.31 -12.42 23.97
CA LEU A 250 2.62 -13.85 24.06
C LEU A 250 2.31 -14.41 25.46
N GLN A 251 1.94 -15.69 25.54
CA GLN A 251 1.81 -16.37 26.81
C GLN A 251 3.14 -16.31 27.60
N GLY A 252 3.06 -15.93 28.88
CA GLY A 252 4.24 -15.74 29.73
C GLY A 252 4.94 -14.40 29.61
N GLN A 253 4.59 -13.58 28.59
CA GLN A 253 5.13 -12.23 28.44
C GLN A 253 4.75 -11.37 29.65
N ILE A 254 5.70 -10.59 30.18
CA ILE A 254 5.46 -9.63 31.23
C ILE A 254 4.65 -8.48 30.66
N ILE A 255 3.50 -8.19 31.25
CA ILE A 255 2.66 -7.04 30.91
C ILE A 255 3.04 -5.84 31.79
N VAL A 256 3.26 -6.07 33.08
CA VAL A 256 3.73 -5.07 34.03
C VAL A 256 4.57 -5.72 35.11
N GLU A 257 5.63 -5.07 35.55
CA GLU A 257 6.48 -5.52 36.66
C GLU A 257 5.96 -4.93 37.98
N GLU A 258 6.27 -5.62 39.09
CA GLU A 258 6.01 -5.14 40.44
C GLU A 258 6.60 -3.75 40.66
N GLY A 259 5.81 -2.87 41.28
CA GLY A 259 6.22 -1.49 41.53
C GLY A 259 6.01 -0.51 40.37
N TYR A 260 5.64 -0.98 39.18
CA TYR A 260 5.36 -0.11 38.03
C TYR A 260 3.89 0.33 37.98
N LEU A 261 3.69 1.49 37.36
CA LEU A 261 2.36 2.09 37.19
C LEU A 261 1.54 1.31 36.15
N ILE A 262 0.32 0.99 36.48
CA ILE A 262 -0.66 0.42 35.54
C ILE A 262 -1.31 1.61 34.80
N ASP A 263 -0.69 2.05 33.72
CA ASP A 263 -1.23 3.09 32.85
C ASP A 263 -2.40 2.61 32.00
N ALA A 264 -2.91 3.45 31.10
CA ALA A 264 -4.04 3.11 30.24
C ALA A 264 -3.74 1.94 29.31
N GLU A 265 -2.50 1.87 28.81
CA GLU A 265 -2.07 0.84 27.89
C GLU A 265 -1.93 -0.52 28.59
N VAL A 266 -1.23 -0.56 29.70
CA VAL A 266 -1.10 -1.76 30.54
C VAL A 266 -2.49 -2.26 30.97
N TYR A 267 -3.38 -1.36 31.39
CA TYR A 267 -4.74 -1.71 31.77
C TYR A 267 -5.53 -2.31 30.60
N ARG A 268 -5.37 -1.77 29.39
CA ARG A 268 -5.97 -2.29 28.16
C ARG A 268 -5.45 -3.69 27.85
N GLN A 269 -4.13 -3.91 27.95
CA GLN A 269 -3.52 -5.22 27.72
C GLN A 269 -3.99 -6.26 28.75
N LEU A 270 -4.08 -5.90 30.01
CA LEU A 270 -4.62 -6.77 31.08
C LEU A 270 -6.08 -7.16 30.79
N LYS A 271 -6.90 -6.21 30.29
CA LYS A 271 -8.26 -6.48 29.87
C LYS A 271 -8.31 -7.44 28.68
N LEU A 272 -7.43 -7.25 27.69
CA LEU A 272 -7.36 -8.04 26.46
C LEU A 272 -6.99 -9.51 26.74
N VAL A 273 -6.04 -9.74 27.65
CA VAL A 273 -5.67 -11.09 28.06
C VAL A 273 -6.67 -11.73 29.05
N GLY A 274 -7.66 -10.94 29.52
CA GLY A 274 -8.76 -11.43 30.36
C GLY A 274 -8.42 -11.55 31.84
N LEU A 275 -7.40 -10.83 32.32
CA LEU A 275 -7.00 -10.83 33.72
C LEU A 275 -7.80 -9.87 34.61
N LEU A 276 -8.48 -8.89 34.02
CA LEU A 276 -9.29 -7.96 34.79
C LEU A 276 -10.65 -8.56 35.17
N LYS A 277 -11.16 -8.11 36.30
CA LYS A 277 -12.51 -8.43 36.80
C LYS A 277 -13.56 -7.72 35.95
N SER A 278 -13.81 -8.24 34.73
CA SER A 278 -14.91 -7.75 33.89
C SER A 278 -15.93 -8.86 33.72
N GLU A 279 -17.20 -8.49 33.85
CA GLU A 279 -18.41 -9.30 33.66
C GLU A 279 -18.27 -10.81 33.83
N GLU A 280 -18.96 -11.38 34.82
CA GLU A 280 -18.93 -12.81 35.17
C GLU A 280 -19.30 -13.65 33.94
N SER A 281 -18.33 -14.30 33.33
CA SER A 281 -18.60 -15.36 32.35
C SER A 281 -19.15 -16.55 33.09
N PHE A 282 -20.42 -16.85 32.90
CA PHE A 282 -21.09 -18.05 33.47
C PHE A 282 -20.66 -19.34 32.75
N LEU A 283 -19.96 -19.24 31.62
CA LEU A 283 -19.57 -20.39 30.79
C LEU A 283 -18.78 -21.48 31.54
N PRO A 284 -17.77 -21.15 32.38
CA PRO A 284 -17.04 -22.16 33.16
C PRO A 284 -17.93 -22.92 34.14
N TYR A 285 -18.90 -22.26 34.76
CA TYR A 285 -19.81 -22.86 35.71
C TYR A 285 -20.83 -23.79 35.02
N VAL A 286 -21.34 -23.38 33.84
CA VAL A 286 -22.20 -24.22 33.01
C VAL A 286 -21.42 -25.44 32.50
N GLY A 287 -20.16 -25.26 32.09
CA GLY A 287 -19.28 -26.35 31.64
C GLY A 287 -19.01 -27.36 32.75
N LEU A 288 -18.71 -26.89 33.98
CA LEU A 288 -18.53 -27.76 35.14
C LEU A 288 -19.80 -28.58 35.41
N GLY A 289 -21.00 -27.92 35.41
CA GLY A 289 -22.26 -28.58 35.57
C GLY A 289 -22.55 -29.67 34.55
N ALA A 290 -22.28 -29.39 33.27
CA ALA A 290 -22.46 -30.34 32.17
C ALA A 290 -21.55 -31.56 32.32
N ILE A 291 -20.27 -31.38 32.67
CA ILE A 291 -19.33 -32.48 32.89
C ILE A 291 -19.76 -33.33 34.06
N LEU A 292 -20.17 -32.75 35.19
CA LEU A 292 -20.63 -33.50 36.35
C LEU A 292 -21.91 -34.30 36.04
N ILE A 293 -22.87 -33.73 35.31
CA ILE A 293 -24.06 -34.43 34.85
C ILE A 293 -23.68 -35.64 34.00
N LEU A 294 -22.78 -35.51 33.03
CA LEU A 294 -22.33 -36.62 32.19
C LEU A 294 -21.66 -37.74 32.99
N VAL A 295 -20.76 -37.37 33.93
CA VAL A 295 -20.04 -38.32 34.79
C VAL A 295 -21.03 -39.10 35.67
N PHE A 296 -21.90 -38.41 36.42
CA PHE A 296 -22.83 -39.05 37.31
C PHE A 296 -23.94 -39.80 36.61
N PHE A 297 -24.35 -39.39 35.41
CA PHE A 297 -25.25 -40.15 34.55
C PHE A 297 -24.58 -41.44 34.05
N GLY A 298 -23.32 -41.37 33.63
CA GLY A 298 -22.55 -42.56 33.27
C GLY A 298 -22.44 -43.58 34.43
N VAL A 299 -22.12 -43.09 35.65
CA VAL A 299 -22.09 -43.92 36.86
C VAL A 299 -23.46 -44.54 37.16
N TYR A 300 -24.54 -43.79 37.02
CA TYR A 300 -25.91 -44.32 37.19
C TYR A 300 -26.22 -45.47 36.19
N LEU A 301 -25.84 -45.31 34.93
CA LEU A 301 -26.05 -46.36 33.90
C LEU A 301 -25.25 -47.64 34.19
N VAL A 302 -24.01 -47.51 34.68
CA VAL A 302 -23.19 -48.66 35.07
C VAL A 302 -23.83 -49.38 36.24
N PHE A 303 -24.27 -48.67 37.29
CA PHE A 303 -24.98 -49.31 38.42
C PHE A 303 -26.24 -50.05 37.96
N ARG A 304 -27.04 -49.44 37.07
CA ARG A 304 -28.24 -50.08 36.50
C ARG A 304 -27.95 -51.32 35.67
N LYS A 305 -26.79 -51.33 34.93
CA LYS A 305 -26.40 -52.48 34.09
C LYS A 305 -25.82 -53.64 34.90
N VAL A 306 -25.24 -53.37 36.06
CA VAL A 306 -24.69 -54.42 36.95
C VAL A 306 -25.79 -55.12 37.74
N GLU A 307 -27.01 -54.56 37.82
CA GLU A 307 -28.20 -55.13 38.48
C GLU A 307 -29.01 -56.09 37.57
N ILE A 308 -28.64 -56.23 36.27
CA ILE A 308 -29.24 -57.18 35.35
C ILE A 308 -28.32 -58.41 35.24
#